data_971f8856e93309b11252794bb42ac4f3
#
_entry.id   971f8856e93309b11252794bb42ac4f3
#
_cell.length_a   1.000
_cell.length_b   1.000
_cell.length_c   1.000
_cell.angle_alpha   90.00
_cell.angle_beta   90.00
_cell.angle_gamma   90.00
#
_symmetry.space_group_name_H-M   'P 1'
#
loop_
_entity.id
_entity.type
_entity.pdbx_description
1 polymer ?
#
loop_
_entity_poly.entity_id
_entity_poly.type
_entity_poly.pdbx_seq_one_letter_code
_entity_poly.pdbx_strand_id
1 'polypeptide(L)'
;ALPIADCVSTLSDWDFLQFGGPVIRSERLEMLAQRLGLAECVTVGAILERLSESLGKHLQYQPYVTTAMSTSEDALEAGAGVCQDFAHVSLGLLRLHGVPCRYVNGYLHIDHPVKPSESHAWIEVWTPAHGWVGFDPTHSCSTGELHIVIAYGRHYDDVPPNRGIFRGASEETISAEVRTAPVERRERHHKPDPLIMDVPVFAEAPDQQ
;
A
#
# COMPACT_ATOMS: atom_id res chain seq x y z
N ALA A 1 10.82 -3.54 19.92
CA ALA A 1 10.85 -2.65 18.75
C ALA A 1 12.07 -3.04 17.91
N LEU A 2 11.89 -3.23 16.61
CA LEU A 2 12.98 -3.62 15.69
C LEU A 2 13.70 -2.39 15.16
N PRO A 3 15.04 -2.37 15.18
CA PRO A 3 15.83 -1.32 14.55
C PRO A 3 15.59 -1.27 13.05
N ILE A 4 15.58 -0.07 12.49
CA ILE A 4 15.40 0.16 11.04
C ILE A 4 16.51 -0.53 10.24
N ALA A 5 17.74 -0.55 10.77
CA ALA A 5 18.89 -1.16 10.11
C ALA A 5 18.73 -2.65 9.78
N ASP A 6 17.83 -3.36 10.45
CA ASP A 6 17.59 -4.79 10.29
C ASP A 6 16.42 -5.11 9.34
N CYS A 7 15.79 -4.08 8.75
CA CYS A 7 14.58 -4.28 7.93
C CYS A 7 14.84 -4.82 6.53
N VAL A 8 16.06 -4.73 6.00
CA VAL A 8 16.40 -5.17 4.63
C VAL A 8 17.23 -6.44 4.70
N SER A 9 16.66 -7.56 4.26
CA SER A 9 17.34 -8.86 4.31
C SER A 9 17.42 -9.59 2.95
N THR A 10 16.58 -9.19 1.99
CA THR A 10 16.48 -9.86 0.68
C THR A 10 16.45 -8.89 -0.48
N LEU A 11 16.70 -9.37 -1.71
CA LEU A 11 16.58 -8.55 -2.93
C LEU A 11 15.14 -8.08 -3.16
N SER A 12 14.13 -8.86 -2.73
CA SER A 12 12.73 -8.46 -2.83
C SER A 12 12.38 -7.28 -1.91
N ASP A 13 13.09 -7.12 -0.78
CA ASP A 13 12.88 -5.98 0.12
C ASP A 13 13.34 -4.68 -0.54
N TRP A 14 14.34 -4.75 -1.42
CA TRP A 14 14.86 -3.62 -2.19
C TRP A 14 13.82 -2.99 -3.13
N ASP A 15 12.96 -3.79 -3.74
CA ASP A 15 11.91 -3.27 -4.63
C ASP A 15 10.95 -2.35 -3.88
N PHE A 16 10.71 -2.63 -2.61
CA PHE A 16 9.83 -1.86 -1.75
C PHE A 16 10.50 -0.64 -1.08
N LEU A 17 11.78 -0.40 -1.38
CA LEU A 17 12.51 0.83 -1.03
C LEU A 17 12.60 1.82 -2.19
N GLN A 18 12.27 1.40 -3.41
CA GLN A 18 12.47 2.23 -4.59
C GLN A 18 11.44 3.35 -4.68
N PHE A 19 11.94 4.55 -4.95
CA PHE A 19 11.10 5.66 -5.41
C PHE A 19 10.75 5.43 -6.88
N GLY A 20 9.56 5.85 -7.29
CA GLY A 20 9.09 5.72 -8.67
C GLY A 20 7.58 5.84 -8.77
N GLY A 21 7.08 5.97 -10.00
CA GLY A 21 5.67 6.26 -10.25
C GLY A 21 5.21 7.50 -9.47
N PRO A 22 4.07 7.43 -8.78
CA PRO A 22 3.56 8.56 -7.99
C PRO A 22 4.32 8.82 -6.67
N VAL A 23 5.23 7.94 -6.24
CA VAL A 23 6.03 8.14 -5.01
C VAL A 23 7.35 8.81 -5.37
N ILE A 24 7.41 10.13 -5.20
CA ILE A 24 8.55 10.95 -5.62
C ILE A 24 9.41 11.33 -4.41
N ARG A 25 10.73 11.17 -4.56
CA ARG A 25 11.69 11.76 -3.64
C ARG A 25 11.88 13.23 -3.97
N SER A 26 11.41 14.11 -3.11
CA SER A 26 11.44 15.55 -3.33
C SER A 26 11.95 16.30 -2.10
N GLU A 27 12.33 17.56 -2.29
CA GLU A 27 12.73 18.44 -1.19
C GLU A 27 11.58 18.64 -0.18
N ARG A 28 10.32 18.76 -0.66
CA ARG A 28 9.15 18.87 0.23
C ARG A 28 8.97 17.63 1.10
N LEU A 29 9.18 16.44 0.54
CA LEU A 29 9.12 15.19 1.29
C LEU A 29 10.23 15.14 2.36
N GLU A 30 11.45 15.53 2.01
CA GLU A 30 12.58 15.58 2.94
C GLU A 30 12.34 16.63 4.04
N MET A 31 11.81 17.80 3.69
CA MET A 31 11.41 18.81 4.68
C MET A 31 10.29 18.31 5.61
N LEU A 32 9.32 17.57 5.07
CA LEU A 32 8.27 16.96 5.91
C LEU A 32 8.88 15.94 6.88
N ALA A 33 9.77 15.06 6.41
CA ALA A 33 10.47 14.11 7.26
C ALA A 33 11.22 14.81 8.42
N GLN A 34 11.89 15.92 8.13
CA GLN A 34 12.55 16.74 9.16
C GLN A 34 11.56 17.36 10.15
N ARG A 35 10.46 17.94 9.67
CA ARG A 35 9.41 18.53 10.53
C ARG A 35 8.76 17.49 11.44
N LEU A 36 8.60 16.26 10.95
CA LEU A 36 8.10 15.15 11.73
C LEU A 36 9.15 14.57 12.68
N GLY A 37 10.42 14.96 12.59
CA GLY A 37 11.51 14.45 13.43
C GLY A 37 11.79 12.96 13.19
N LEU A 38 11.61 12.47 11.95
CA LEU A 38 11.75 11.04 11.66
C LEU A 38 13.19 10.54 11.77
N ALA A 39 14.17 11.42 11.62
CA ALA A 39 15.59 11.06 11.80
C ALA A 39 15.93 10.62 13.23
N GLU A 40 15.12 10.99 14.22
CA GLU A 40 15.28 10.58 15.61
C GLU A 40 14.65 9.22 15.91
N CYS A 41 13.85 8.69 14.96
CA CYS A 41 13.17 7.41 15.10
C CYS A 41 14.16 6.28 14.79
N VAL A 42 14.46 5.46 15.76
CA VAL A 42 15.39 4.30 15.61
C VAL A 42 14.66 2.99 15.31
N THR A 43 13.33 2.99 15.34
CA THR A 43 12.50 1.80 15.09
C THR A 43 11.34 2.12 14.16
N VAL A 44 10.87 1.11 13.43
CA VAL A 44 9.68 1.21 12.56
C VAL A 44 8.46 1.69 13.35
N GLY A 45 8.24 1.11 14.54
CA GLY A 45 7.12 1.52 15.40
C GLY A 45 7.13 3.00 15.73
N ALA A 46 8.31 3.57 16.06
CA ALA A 46 8.45 5.00 16.35
C ALA A 46 8.11 5.88 15.13
N ILE A 47 8.46 5.44 13.90
CA ILE A 47 8.06 6.16 12.69
C ILE A 47 6.54 6.12 12.54
N LEU A 48 5.91 4.95 12.66
CA LEU A 48 4.46 4.81 12.50
C LEU A 48 3.69 5.62 13.57
N GLU A 49 4.14 5.64 14.81
CA GLU A 49 3.58 6.50 15.87
C GLU A 49 3.68 7.97 15.47
N ARG A 50 4.84 8.41 14.98
CA ARG A 50 5.04 9.79 14.55
C ARG A 50 4.16 10.16 13.36
N LEU A 51 3.99 9.27 12.39
CA LEU A 51 3.05 9.47 11.28
C LEU A 51 1.61 9.57 11.79
N SER A 52 1.19 8.67 12.68
CA SER A 52 -0.14 8.67 13.28
C SER A 52 -0.47 10.00 13.99
N GLU A 53 0.48 10.54 14.74
CA GLU A 53 0.28 11.75 15.55
C GLU A 53 0.32 13.05 14.75
N SER A 54 1.03 13.04 13.63
CA SER A 54 1.45 14.31 13.03
C SER A 54 1.20 14.45 11.55
N LEU A 55 1.02 13.38 10.77
CA LEU A 55 0.84 13.50 9.32
C LEU A 55 -0.40 14.34 8.97
N GLY A 56 -1.52 14.11 9.64
CA GLY A 56 -2.77 14.85 9.43
C GLY A 56 -2.72 16.34 9.77
N LYS A 57 -1.65 16.81 10.43
CA LYS A 57 -1.40 18.25 10.66
C LYS A 57 -0.77 18.93 9.45
N HIS A 58 -0.17 18.14 8.55
CA HIS A 58 0.55 18.62 7.37
C HIS A 58 -0.12 18.25 6.05
N LEU A 59 -1.00 17.25 6.06
CA LEU A 59 -1.76 16.80 4.91
C LEU A 59 -3.23 16.67 5.32
N GLN A 60 -4.10 17.50 4.74
CA GLN A 60 -5.53 17.51 5.05
C GLN A 60 -6.28 16.52 4.15
N TYR A 61 -7.23 15.75 4.69
CA TYR A 61 -8.10 14.94 3.85
C TYR A 61 -9.11 15.83 3.12
N GLN A 62 -8.98 15.91 1.81
CA GLN A 62 -9.84 16.73 0.97
C GLN A 62 -10.04 16.09 -0.41
N PRO A 63 -11.25 15.63 -0.74
CA PRO A 63 -11.57 15.13 -2.07
C PRO A 63 -11.42 16.20 -3.16
N TYR A 64 -11.18 15.77 -4.37
CA TYR A 64 -11.12 16.59 -5.59
C TYR A 64 -9.95 17.60 -5.67
N VAL A 65 -8.99 17.57 -4.77
CA VAL A 65 -7.76 18.37 -4.84
C VAL A 65 -6.71 17.67 -5.71
N THR A 66 -6.68 16.36 -5.62
CA THR A 66 -5.80 15.46 -6.39
C THR A 66 -6.63 14.56 -7.30
N THR A 67 -5.93 13.86 -8.20
CA THR A 67 -6.50 12.86 -9.12
C THR A 67 -5.76 11.54 -8.96
N ALA A 68 -6.24 10.47 -9.59
CA ALA A 68 -5.56 9.18 -9.62
C ALA A 68 -4.13 9.24 -10.22
N MET A 69 -3.83 10.28 -11.00
CA MET A 69 -2.51 10.49 -11.61
C MET A 69 -1.60 11.42 -10.79
N SER A 70 -2.10 11.98 -9.69
CA SER A 70 -1.32 12.87 -8.83
C SER A 70 -0.23 12.11 -8.08
N THR A 71 0.88 12.80 -7.90
CA THR A 71 2.06 12.28 -7.19
C THR A 71 2.06 12.69 -5.71
N SER A 72 2.94 12.09 -4.93
CA SER A 72 3.17 12.52 -3.54
C SER A 72 3.62 13.98 -3.45
N GLU A 73 4.32 14.48 -4.48
CA GLU A 73 4.73 15.89 -4.55
C GLU A 73 3.54 16.82 -4.76
N ASP A 74 2.61 16.46 -5.68
CA ASP A 74 1.40 17.25 -5.93
C ASP A 74 0.54 17.36 -4.65
N ALA A 75 0.39 16.27 -3.91
CA ALA A 75 -0.34 16.26 -2.64
C ALA A 75 0.36 17.13 -1.57
N LEU A 76 1.69 17.07 -1.48
CA LEU A 76 2.46 17.90 -0.55
C LEU A 76 2.43 19.38 -0.93
N GLU A 77 2.42 19.70 -2.21
CA GLU A 77 2.27 21.09 -2.68
C GLU A 77 0.88 21.64 -2.35
N ALA A 78 -0.16 20.84 -2.58
CA ALA A 78 -1.53 21.20 -2.23
C ALA A 78 -1.78 21.22 -0.71
N GLY A 79 -0.96 20.51 0.08
CA GLY A 79 -1.19 20.30 1.51
C GLY A 79 -2.45 19.49 1.81
N ALA A 80 -3.01 18.80 0.81
CA ALA A 80 -4.27 18.07 0.90
C ALA A 80 -4.33 16.93 -0.13
N GLY A 81 -5.18 15.93 0.13
CA GLY A 81 -5.39 14.82 -0.76
C GLY A 81 -6.36 13.79 -0.18
N VAL A 82 -6.43 12.63 -0.81
CA VAL A 82 -7.27 11.50 -0.38
C VAL A 82 -6.40 10.33 0.12
N CYS A 83 -7.02 9.20 0.45
CA CYS A 83 -6.33 8.03 1.00
C CYS A 83 -5.12 7.57 0.16
N GLN A 84 -5.21 7.64 -1.17
CA GLN A 84 -4.11 7.37 -2.09
C GLN A 84 -2.89 8.28 -1.80
N ASP A 85 -3.13 9.57 -1.61
CA ASP A 85 -2.08 10.57 -1.39
C ASP A 85 -1.42 10.37 -0.02
N PHE A 86 -2.22 10.12 1.02
CA PHE A 86 -1.72 9.77 2.35
C PHE A 86 -0.82 8.53 2.30
N ALA A 87 -1.24 7.50 1.55
CA ALA A 87 -0.43 6.30 1.34
C ALA A 87 0.89 6.62 0.61
N HIS A 88 0.86 7.37 -0.50
CA HIS A 88 2.07 7.71 -1.27
C HIS A 88 3.06 8.56 -0.47
N VAL A 89 2.58 9.57 0.25
CA VAL A 89 3.44 10.39 1.12
C VAL A 89 4.06 9.53 2.23
N SER A 90 3.28 8.66 2.86
CA SER A 90 3.77 7.76 3.90
C SER A 90 4.81 6.77 3.38
N LEU A 91 4.59 6.18 2.19
CA LEU A 91 5.58 5.34 1.50
C LEU A 91 6.89 6.09 1.28
N GLY A 92 6.79 7.31 0.77
CA GLY A 92 7.97 8.14 0.54
C GLY A 92 8.74 8.42 1.84
N LEU A 93 8.07 8.80 2.91
CA LEU A 93 8.67 9.04 4.23
C LEU A 93 9.36 7.80 4.80
N LEU A 94 8.74 6.63 4.70
CA LEU A 94 9.32 5.36 5.16
C LEU A 94 10.54 4.97 4.33
N ARG A 95 10.47 5.10 2.99
CA ARG A 95 11.58 4.80 2.07
C ARG A 95 12.78 5.70 2.27
N LEU A 96 12.58 6.98 2.61
CA LEU A 96 13.67 7.90 3.00
C LEU A 96 14.46 7.36 4.20
N HIS A 97 13.81 6.60 5.08
CA HIS A 97 14.41 6.03 6.28
C HIS A 97 14.82 4.55 6.13
N GLY A 98 14.83 4.04 4.88
CA GLY A 98 15.27 2.68 4.60
C GLY A 98 14.31 1.59 5.08
N VAL A 99 13.03 1.92 5.26
CA VAL A 99 12.00 0.98 5.69
C VAL A 99 11.24 0.45 4.47
N PRO A 100 11.34 -0.87 4.14
CA PRO A 100 10.58 -1.45 3.05
C PRO A 100 9.08 -1.35 3.32
N CYS A 101 8.34 -0.82 2.36
CA CYS A 101 6.91 -0.59 2.51
C CYS A 101 6.19 -0.69 1.17
N ARG A 102 4.94 -1.15 1.21
CA ARG A 102 4.11 -1.36 0.02
C ARG A 102 2.76 -0.68 0.13
N TYR A 103 2.26 -0.28 -1.01
CA TYR A 103 0.92 0.25 -1.20
C TYR A 103 -0.09 -0.89 -1.19
N VAL A 104 -1.21 -0.69 -0.53
CA VAL A 104 -2.33 -1.63 -0.54
C VAL A 104 -3.57 -0.94 -1.05
N ASN A 105 -4.21 -1.57 -2.02
CA ASN A 105 -5.54 -1.21 -2.51
C ASN A 105 -6.56 -2.20 -1.96
N GLY A 106 -7.69 -1.69 -1.48
CA GLY A 106 -8.73 -2.52 -0.91
C GLY A 106 -10.01 -1.75 -0.60
N TYR A 107 -10.75 -2.26 0.36
CA TYR A 107 -11.99 -1.65 0.85
C TYR A 107 -12.04 -1.64 2.36
N LEU A 108 -12.71 -0.65 2.92
CA LEU A 108 -13.11 -0.68 4.33
C LEU A 108 -14.51 -1.24 4.46
N HIS A 109 -14.68 -2.23 5.32
CA HIS A 109 -16.00 -2.67 5.72
C HIS A 109 -16.59 -1.64 6.68
N ILE A 110 -17.77 -1.12 6.32
CA ILE A 110 -18.55 -0.17 7.13
C ILE A 110 -19.90 -0.82 7.37
N ASP A 111 -20.25 -1.01 8.62
CA ASP A 111 -21.58 -1.50 8.98
C ASP A 111 -22.66 -0.48 8.54
N HIS A 112 -23.65 -0.96 7.80
CA HIS A 112 -24.76 -0.17 7.29
C HIS A 112 -24.35 1.06 6.46
N PRO A 113 -23.58 0.89 5.37
CA PRO A 113 -23.17 2.01 4.55
C PRO A 113 -24.38 2.70 3.91
N VAL A 114 -24.44 4.02 4.03
CA VAL A 114 -25.46 4.85 3.36
C VAL A 114 -25.18 4.94 1.86
N LYS A 115 -23.93 4.69 1.45
CA LYS A 115 -23.44 4.70 0.07
C LYS A 115 -22.64 3.44 -0.22
N PRO A 116 -22.52 3.03 -1.50
CA PRO A 116 -21.55 1.99 -1.89
C PRO A 116 -20.16 2.30 -1.36
N SER A 117 -19.42 1.26 -0.98
CA SER A 117 -18.05 1.41 -0.49
C SER A 117 -17.16 1.92 -1.62
N GLU A 118 -16.47 3.02 -1.39
CA GLU A 118 -15.39 3.49 -2.24
C GLU A 118 -14.13 2.66 -1.96
N SER A 119 -13.25 2.54 -2.97
CA SER A 119 -11.94 1.92 -2.75
C SER A 119 -11.16 2.72 -1.69
N HIS A 120 -10.36 2.02 -0.92
CA HIS A 120 -9.51 2.61 0.10
C HIS A 120 -8.06 2.19 -0.11
N ALA A 121 -7.14 3.06 0.30
CA ALA A 121 -5.72 2.83 0.20
C ALA A 121 -5.04 2.99 1.56
N TRP A 122 -4.09 2.10 1.83
CA TRP A 122 -3.22 2.18 3.00
C TRP A 122 -1.84 1.63 2.68
N ILE A 123 -1.01 1.47 3.67
CA ILE A 123 0.33 0.91 3.50
C ILE A 123 0.54 -0.32 4.36
N GLU A 124 1.45 -1.17 3.94
CA GLU A 124 2.05 -2.19 4.78
C GLU A 124 3.55 -1.98 4.86
N VAL A 125 4.09 -2.22 6.04
CA VAL A 125 5.50 -2.01 6.38
C VAL A 125 6.12 -3.36 6.71
N TRP A 126 7.26 -3.66 6.13
CA TRP A 126 7.97 -4.89 6.41
C TRP A 126 8.70 -4.83 7.74
N THR A 127 8.51 -5.88 8.52
CA THR A 127 9.24 -6.08 9.77
C THR A 127 9.75 -7.51 9.84
N PRO A 128 11.04 -7.77 10.10
CA PRO A 128 11.60 -9.12 10.13
C PRO A 128 10.90 -10.06 11.13
N ALA A 129 10.36 -9.52 12.22
CA ALA A 129 9.71 -10.33 13.26
C ALA A 129 8.25 -10.69 12.97
N HIS A 130 7.53 -9.83 12.23
CA HIS A 130 6.08 -9.97 12.04
C HIS A 130 5.67 -10.00 10.56
N GLY A 131 6.64 -9.90 9.63
CA GLY A 131 6.34 -9.76 8.21
C GLY A 131 5.72 -8.40 7.89
N TRP A 132 4.76 -8.39 6.97
CA TRP A 132 4.04 -7.19 6.57
C TRP A 132 3.01 -6.78 7.63
N VAL A 133 3.16 -5.56 8.15
CA VAL A 133 2.28 -4.96 9.15
C VAL A 133 1.55 -3.78 8.54
N GLY A 134 0.22 -3.80 8.58
CA GLY A 134 -0.61 -2.77 7.97
C GLY A 134 -0.76 -1.53 8.85
N PHE A 135 -0.69 -0.37 8.20
CA PHE A 135 -0.95 0.94 8.79
C PHE A 135 -1.77 1.80 7.83
N ASP A 136 -2.87 2.35 8.32
CA ASP A 136 -3.73 3.27 7.58
C ASP A 136 -3.40 4.72 7.95
N PRO A 137 -2.66 5.45 7.11
CA PRO A 137 -2.25 6.81 7.40
C PRO A 137 -3.40 7.82 7.32
N THR A 138 -4.49 7.48 6.63
CA THR A 138 -5.68 8.34 6.53
C THR A 138 -6.44 8.40 7.85
N HIS A 139 -6.58 7.23 8.50
CA HIS A 139 -7.28 7.08 9.77
C HIS A 139 -6.33 7.05 10.98
N SER A 140 -5.02 7.14 10.75
CA SER A 140 -3.99 7.09 11.79
C SER A 140 -4.10 5.86 12.69
N CYS A 141 -4.33 4.69 12.10
CA CYS A 141 -4.53 3.44 12.86
C CYS A 141 -3.82 2.24 12.22
N SER A 142 -3.61 1.20 13.01
CA SER A 142 -3.24 -0.10 12.48
C SER A 142 -4.41 -0.71 11.70
N THR A 143 -4.11 -1.47 10.64
CA THR A 143 -5.15 -2.20 9.92
C THR A 143 -5.70 -3.37 10.76
N GLY A 144 -6.95 -3.72 10.52
CA GLY A 144 -7.65 -4.78 11.23
C GLY A 144 -8.67 -5.49 10.33
N GLU A 145 -9.61 -6.19 10.94
CA GLU A 145 -10.61 -7.01 10.24
C GLU A 145 -11.52 -6.23 9.28
N LEU A 146 -11.61 -4.91 9.46
CA LEU A 146 -12.38 -4.04 8.58
C LEU A 146 -11.63 -3.67 7.29
N HIS A 147 -10.33 -3.92 7.20
CA HIS A 147 -9.50 -3.64 6.03
C HIS A 147 -9.45 -4.87 5.14
N ILE A 148 -10.13 -4.81 4.00
CA ILE A 148 -10.23 -5.91 3.03
C ILE A 148 -9.20 -5.67 1.93
N VAL A 149 -8.09 -6.40 1.96
CA VAL A 149 -7.02 -6.33 0.96
C VAL A 149 -7.50 -6.92 -0.36
N ILE A 150 -7.34 -6.18 -1.46
CA ILE A 150 -7.56 -6.67 -2.82
C ILE A 150 -6.23 -6.91 -3.53
N ALA A 151 -5.32 -5.95 -3.47
CA ALA A 151 -4.02 -6.04 -4.11
C ALA A 151 -2.98 -5.19 -3.38
N TYR A 152 -1.71 -5.51 -3.56
CA TYR A 152 -0.60 -4.70 -3.08
C TYR A 152 0.49 -4.56 -4.15
N GLY A 153 1.22 -3.46 -4.09
CA GLY A 153 2.30 -3.14 -5.01
C GLY A 153 3.23 -2.08 -4.44
N ARG A 154 4.16 -1.58 -5.22
CA ARG A 154 5.08 -0.53 -4.80
C ARG A 154 4.38 0.83 -4.66
N HIS A 155 3.35 1.06 -5.47
CA HIS A 155 2.52 2.27 -5.53
C HIS A 155 1.22 1.99 -6.29
N TYR A 156 0.35 2.98 -6.42
CA TYR A 156 -0.95 2.87 -7.10
C TYR A 156 -0.87 2.27 -8.51
N ASP A 157 0.11 2.65 -9.34
CA ASP A 157 0.19 2.20 -10.73
C ASP A 157 0.41 0.69 -10.89
N ASP A 158 0.93 0.03 -9.85
CA ASP A 158 1.07 -1.43 -9.84
C ASP A 158 -0.28 -2.12 -9.63
N VAL A 159 -1.21 -1.47 -8.91
CA VAL A 159 -2.47 -2.07 -8.45
C VAL A 159 -3.69 -1.13 -8.57
N PRO A 160 -3.90 -0.47 -9.70
CA PRO A 160 -5.06 0.39 -9.85
C PRO A 160 -6.35 -0.45 -9.77
N PRO A 161 -7.42 0.07 -9.14
CA PRO A 161 -8.69 -0.64 -9.03
C PRO A 161 -9.28 -1.02 -10.40
N ASN A 162 -9.04 -0.16 -11.38
CA ASN A 162 -9.47 -0.35 -12.75
C ASN A 162 -8.29 -0.08 -13.69
N ARG A 163 -8.05 -1.01 -14.61
CA ARG A 163 -7.08 -0.84 -15.69
C ARG A 163 -7.64 -1.37 -16.98
N GLY A 164 -7.69 -0.53 -18.01
CA GLY A 164 -8.12 -0.89 -19.35
C GLY A 164 -7.24 -0.25 -20.41
N ILE A 165 -7.19 -0.87 -21.59
CA ILE A 165 -6.60 -0.26 -22.79
C ILE A 165 -7.75 -0.10 -23.79
N PHE A 166 -7.99 1.15 -24.18
CA PHE A 166 -9.02 1.51 -25.12
C PHE A 166 -8.38 2.00 -26.43
N ARG A 167 -8.97 1.58 -27.56
CA ARG A 167 -8.59 2.08 -28.89
C ARG A 167 -9.84 2.60 -29.59
N GLY A 168 -9.91 3.92 -29.80
CA GLY A 168 -11.04 4.57 -30.49
C GLY A 168 -11.28 5.97 -29.96
N ALA A 169 -12.17 6.72 -30.63
CA ALA A 169 -12.62 8.03 -30.20
C ALA A 169 -14.06 7.89 -29.67
N SER A 170 -14.22 7.47 -28.44
CA SER A 170 -15.51 7.45 -27.74
C SER A 170 -15.33 7.86 -26.29
N GLU A 171 -16.39 8.39 -25.71
CA GLU A 171 -16.44 8.65 -24.26
C GLU A 171 -16.59 7.32 -23.52
N GLU A 172 -15.79 7.12 -22.47
CA GLU A 172 -15.88 5.96 -21.61
C GLU A 172 -16.50 6.36 -20.28
N THR A 173 -17.44 5.56 -19.82
CA THR A 173 -18.02 5.70 -18.49
C THR A 173 -17.83 4.39 -17.74
N ILE A 174 -17.12 4.44 -16.61
CA ILE A 174 -16.93 3.30 -15.73
C ILE A 174 -17.85 3.45 -14.52
N SER A 175 -18.62 2.41 -14.21
CA SER A 175 -19.41 2.31 -12.99
C SER A 175 -19.02 1.04 -12.25
N ALA A 176 -18.70 1.18 -10.97
CA ALA A 176 -18.40 0.07 -10.09
C ALA A 176 -19.18 0.21 -8.78
N GLU A 177 -19.78 -0.87 -8.32
CA GLU A 177 -20.44 -0.95 -7.02
C GLU A 177 -19.84 -2.09 -6.22
N VAL A 178 -19.43 -1.82 -4.99
CA VAL A 178 -18.86 -2.82 -4.08
C VAL A 178 -19.69 -2.86 -2.81
N ARG A 179 -20.01 -4.08 -2.39
CA ARG A 179 -20.68 -4.37 -1.12
C ARG A 179 -19.86 -5.38 -0.34
N THR A 180 -19.64 -5.07 0.92
CA THR A 180 -18.96 -5.96 1.86
C THR A 180 -19.94 -6.41 2.94
N ALA A 181 -19.84 -7.66 3.37
CA ALA A 181 -20.67 -8.20 4.44
C ALA A 181 -19.84 -9.13 5.34
N PRO A 182 -20.09 -9.14 6.65
CA PRO A 182 -19.50 -10.12 7.53
C PRO A 182 -19.99 -11.53 7.15
N VAL A 183 -19.07 -12.49 7.16
CA VAL A 183 -19.41 -13.90 6.98
C VAL A 183 -19.02 -14.66 8.24
N GLU A 184 -19.88 -15.57 8.70
CA GLU A 184 -19.50 -16.48 9.78
C GLU A 184 -18.34 -17.34 9.32
N ARG A 185 -17.29 -17.41 10.13
CA ARG A 185 -16.11 -18.25 9.86
C ARG A 185 -16.56 -19.73 9.91
N ARG A 186 -16.86 -20.31 8.76
CA ARG A 186 -16.96 -21.77 8.68
C ARG A 186 -15.55 -22.32 8.89
N GLU A 187 -15.37 -23.15 9.91
CA GLU A 187 -14.17 -23.96 10.04
C GLU A 187 -14.00 -24.75 8.72
N ARG A 188 -13.03 -24.34 7.93
CA ARG A 188 -12.63 -25.15 6.77
C ARG A 188 -11.92 -26.36 7.38
N HIS A 189 -12.59 -27.50 7.45
CA HIS A 189 -11.89 -28.77 7.45
C HIS A 189 -11.10 -28.80 6.15
N HIS A 190 -9.83 -28.44 6.22
CA HIS A 190 -8.90 -28.58 5.12
C HIS A 190 -8.70 -30.06 4.87
N LYS A 191 -9.56 -30.66 4.04
CA LYS A 191 -9.18 -31.89 3.36
C LYS A 191 -8.09 -31.46 2.37
N PRO A 192 -6.88 -32.02 2.46
CA PRO A 192 -5.85 -31.72 1.46
C PRO A 192 -6.45 -32.08 0.10
N ASP A 193 -6.38 -31.10 -0.80
CA ASP A 193 -6.84 -31.25 -2.19
C ASP A 193 -5.96 -32.31 -2.85
N PRO A 194 -6.48 -33.42 -3.37
CA PRO A 194 -5.67 -34.46 -3.99
C PRO A 194 -5.11 -34.06 -5.37
N LEU A 195 -5.21 -32.81 -5.77
CA LEU A 195 -4.74 -32.31 -7.06
C LEU A 195 -3.45 -31.49 -6.97
N ILE A 196 -2.45 -32.00 -6.23
CA ILE A 196 -1.07 -31.67 -6.60
C ILE A 196 -0.71 -32.64 -7.73
N MET A 197 -0.99 -32.23 -8.96
CA MET A 197 -0.43 -32.93 -10.11
C MET A 197 1.08 -32.81 -10.07
N ASP A 198 1.77 -33.95 -10.00
CA ASP A 198 3.20 -34.03 -10.26
C ASP A 198 3.47 -33.40 -11.63
N VAL A 199 4.16 -32.26 -11.62
CA VAL A 199 4.68 -31.66 -12.86
C VAL A 199 5.79 -32.58 -13.32
N PRO A 200 5.71 -33.21 -14.51
CA PRO A 200 6.79 -34.06 -14.98
C PRO A 200 8.06 -33.22 -15.14
N VAL A 201 9.11 -33.59 -14.43
CA VAL A 201 10.46 -33.10 -14.65
C VAL A 201 10.86 -33.53 -16.06
N PHE A 202 11.00 -32.58 -16.98
CA PHE A 202 11.55 -32.84 -18.29
C PHE A 202 12.99 -33.33 -18.11
N ALA A 203 13.23 -34.61 -18.45
CA ALA A 203 14.56 -35.17 -18.51
C ALA A 203 15.38 -34.40 -19.57
N GLU A 204 16.61 -34.06 -19.22
CA GLU A 204 17.59 -33.48 -20.14
C GLU A 204 17.73 -34.33 -21.39
N ALA A 205 17.71 -33.69 -22.55
CA ALA A 205 17.96 -34.35 -23.82
C ALA A 205 19.44 -34.85 -23.86
N PRO A 206 19.73 -36.05 -24.36
CA PRO A 206 21.09 -36.53 -24.46
C PRO A 206 21.90 -35.74 -25.49
N ASP A 207 23.13 -35.39 -25.12
CA ASP A 207 24.16 -34.79 -25.96
C ASP A 207 24.27 -35.58 -27.28
N GLN A 208 24.13 -34.90 -28.40
CA GLN A 208 24.53 -35.42 -29.71
C GLN A 208 25.99 -35.07 -29.95
N GLN A 209 26.76 -36.10 -30.08
CA GLN A 209 28.12 -36.07 -30.59
C GLN A 209 28.17 -35.70 -32.07
#